data_6f3f8b70db06e378c2430aaaef274de0
#
_entry.id   6f3f8b70db06e378c2430aaaef274de0
#
_cell.length_a   1.000
_cell.length_b   1.000
_cell.length_c   1.000
_cell.angle_alpha   90.00
_cell.angle_beta   90.00
_cell.angle_gamma   90.00
#
_symmetry.space_group_name_H-M   'P 1'
#
loop_
_entity.id
_entity.type
_entity.pdbx_description
1 polymer ?
#
loop_
_entity_poly.entity_id
_entity_poly.type
_entity_poly.pdbx_seq_one_letter_code
_entity_poly.pdbx_strand_id
1 'polypeptide(L)'
;MTKILLENLQLPNGQVLDNRFFKSAMSETLADSQGAPSDDLIALYDFWAKQGMGVLVTGNVMVDGRYLGEPGNVVLDSDDHLAQFRKWAAVREKNGVPIWLQLNHPGKQMYRSINQTPIAPSAIPISGGSASAFRPPREMTVFDIKEARDKFIAAGLRAKAAGFTGVQLHAAHGYLINQFLSPADNQRTDCYGGNLDNRMRFLMEVYQGLREKVGPDFTIALKLNASDFKEEGFGFEDCKHVVKTMSDLGIDLIEISGGNYETPVFGSEYENGAGFVTYALALADLTFVPIVSTGGFRTVTQMEEAIKDGVSMIGLARPFVLRPSLVNDYRQVGDVQLTTPRLTTGLPKLDKALGPIIGVSYYEAQMKGLAKGRSVTISRNAWPYLLQTVKAHGLSALKPRRK
;
A
#
# COMPACT_ATOMS: atom_id res chain seq x y z
N MET A 1 -33.52 0.81 6.22
CA MET A 1 -32.63 -0.16 5.52
C MET A 1 -31.30 -0.18 6.25
N THR A 2 -30.81 -1.35 6.56
CA THR A 2 -29.49 -1.52 7.18
C THR A 2 -28.42 -1.02 6.22
N LYS A 3 -27.53 -0.14 6.66
CA LYS A 3 -26.45 0.39 5.85
C LYS A 3 -25.31 -0.63 5.82
N ILE A 4 -25.27 -1.49 4.79
CA ILE A 4 -24.39 -2.66 4.68
C ILE A 4 -22.90 -2.33 4.90
N LEU A 5 -22.45 -1.13 4.50
CA LEU A 5 -21.07 -0.68 4.72
C LEU A 5 -20.74 -0.40 6.20
N LEU A 6 -21.76 -0.30 7.08
CA LEU A 6 -21.59 -0.12 8.53
C LEU A 6 -21.69 -1.43 9.30
N GLU A 7 -21.89 -2.56 8.65
CA GLU A 7 -21.89 -3.86 9.29
C GLU A 7 -20.48 -4.28 9.71
N ASN A 8 -20.37 -4.94 10.85
CA ASN A 8 -19.13 -5.46 11.35
C ASN A 8 -18.57 -6.55 10.43
N LEU A 9 -17.26 -6.73 10.45
CA LEU A 9 -16.57 -7.85 9.83
C LEU A 9 -15.70 -8.53 10.88
N GLN A 10 -15.93 -9.83 11.11
CA GLN A 10 -15.02 -10.65 11.91
C GLN A 10 -13.97 -11.29 11.01
N LEU A 11 -12.69 -11.15 11.37
CA LEU A 11 -11.56 -11.78 10.71
C LEU A 11 -11.34 -13.21 11.23
N PRO A 12 -10.64 -14.08 10.48
CA PRO A 12 -10.35 -15.45 10.91
C PRO A 12 -9.65 -15.56 12.27
N ASN A 13 -8.80 -14.59 12.61
CA ASN A 13 -8.10 -14.52 13.90
C ASN A 13 -8.98 -13.98 15.07
N GLY A 14 -10.26 -13.75 14.83
CA GLY A 14 -11.22 -13.27 15.83
C GLY A 14 -11.28 -11.74 15.98
N GLN A 15 -10.39 -10.96 15.36
CA GLN A 15 -10.50 -9.50 15.37
C GLN A 15 -11.80 -9.05 14.68
N VAL A 16 -12.52 -8.13 15.30
CA VAL A 16 -13.74 -7.52 14.75
C VAL A 16 -13.41 -6.12 14.25
N LEU A 17 -13.79 -5.84 13.01
CA LEU A 17 -13.74 -4.52 12.39
C LEU A 17 -15.16 -3.93 12.41
N ASP A 18 -15.33 -2.68 12.88
CA ASP A 18 -16.61 -2.08 13.16
C ASP A 18 -17.46 -1.75 11.92
N ASN A 19 -16.85 -1.76 10.74
CA ASN A 19 -17.52 -1.52 9.46
C ASN A 19 -16.65 -1.98 8.28
N ARG A 20 -17.19 -1.84 7.05
CA ARG A 20 -16.57 -2.31 5.79
C ARG A 20 -15.66 -1.29 5.11
N PHE A 21 -15.38 -0.14 5.74
CA PHE A 21 -14.47 0.87 5.19
C PHE A 21 -13.03 0.60 5.59
N PHE A 22 -12.19 0.34 4.59
CA PHE A 22 -10.76 0.04 4.74
C PHE A 22 -9.93 1.23 4.23
N LYS A 23 -9.22 1.93 5.12
CA LYS A 23 -8.26 2.96 4.67
C LYS A 23 -7.01 2.26 4.15
N SER A 24 -6.92 2.16 2.83
CA SER A 24 -5.76 1.58 2.15
C SER A 24 -4.49 2.40 2.36
N ALA A 25 -3.35 1.72 2.33
CA ALA A 25 -2.04 2.35 2.45
C ALA A 25 -1.79 3.42 1.38
N MET A 26 -1.16 4.50 1.80
CA MET A 26 -0.59 5.55 0.92
C MET A 26 0.76 5.97 1.49
N SER A 27 1.67 6.39 0.63
CA SER A 27 2.91 6.99 1.10
C SER A 27 2.63 8.38 1.66
N GLU A 28 2.88 8.57 2.95
CA GLU A 28 2.71 9.85 3.63
C GLU A 28 3.98 10.70 3.58
N THR A 29 5.17 10.06 3.49
CA THR A 29 6.49 10.72 3.53
C THR A 29 6.68 11.64 4.74
N LEU A 30 6.17 11.21 5.90
CA LEU A 30 6.14 11.98 7.15
C LEU A 30 7.02 11.38 8.25
N ALA A 31 8.05 10.60 7.90
CA ALA A 31 9.07 10.23 8.88
C ALA A 31 9.88 11.47 9.27
N ASP A 32 10.48 11.43 10.46
CA ASP A 32 11.49 12.40 10.85
C ASP A 32 12.84 12.15 10.15
N SER A 33 13.85 12.91 10.47
CA SER A 33 15.18 12.80 9.86
C SER A 33 15.92 11.50 10.18
N GLN A 34 15.44 10.73 11.17
CA GLN A 34 16.00 9.45 11.59
C GLN A 34 15.19 8.26 11.08
N GLY A 35 14.11 8.51 10.30
CA GLY A 35 13.20 7.48 9.82
C GLY A 35 12.14 7.05 10.85
N ALA A 36 12.04 7.72 12.00
CA ALA A 36 11.01 7.42 12.99
C ALA A 36 9.66 8.09 12.62
N PRO A 37 8.53 7.57 13.13
CA PRO A 37 7.24 8.24 13.02
C PRO A 37 7.31 9.64 13.63
N SER A 38 7.09 10.69 12.81
CA SER A 38 7.07 12.07 13.31
C SER A 38 5.77 12.40 14.05
N ASP A 39 5.75 13.49 14.81
CA ASP A 39 4.54 13.99 15.45
C ASP A 39 3.46 14.38 14.42
N ASP A 40 3.84 14.89 13.23
CA ASP A 40 2.91 15.17 12.13
C ASP A 40 2.24 13.86 11.63
N LEU A 41 3.00 12.76 11.51
CA LEU A 41 2.46 11.47 11.12
C LEU A 41 1.47 10.93 12.16
N ILE A 42 1.84 10.98 13.44
CA ILE A 42 0.98 10.54 14.54
C ILE A 42 -0.31 11.37 14.59
N ALA A 43 -0.21 12.70 14.41
CA ALA A 43 -1.36 13.60 14.37
C ALA A 43 -2.29 13.31 13.19
N LEU A 44 -1.75 12.96 12.02
CA LEU A 44 -2.52 12.55 10.84
C LEU A 44 -3.36 11.29 11.13
N TYR A 45 -2.77 10.29 11.80
CA TYR A 45 -3.48 9.06 12.15
C TYR A 45 -4.49 9.29 13.28
N ASP A 46 -4.22 10.15 14.27
CA ASP A 46 -5.20 10.56 15.28
C ASP A 46 -6.39 11.30 14.63
N PHE A 47 -6.14 12.10 13.61
CA PHE A 47 -7.19 12.73 12.82
C PHE A 47 -8.03 11.69 12.06
N TRP A 48 -7.43 10.76 11.32
CA TRP A 48 -8.17 9.73 10.59
C TRP A 48 -8.90 8.76 11.50
N ALA A 49 -8.32 8.39 12.62
CA ALA A 49 -8.94 7.48 13.59
C ALA A 49 -10.29 7.99 14.11
N LYS A 50 -10.50 9.32 14.16
CA LYS A 50 -11.76 9.96 14.54
C LYS A 50 -12.81 9.98 13.44
N GLN A 51 -12.49 9.55 12.22
CA GLN A 51 -13.38 9.62 11.08
C GLN A 51 -14.28 8.37 10.91
N GLY A 52 -14.13 7.36 11.77
CA GLY A 52 -15.02 6.20 11.85
C GLY A 52 -14.76 5.09 10.85
N MET A 53 -13.55 5.00 10.27
CA MET A 53 -13.14 3.90 9.38
C MET A 53 -13.00 2.59 10.18
N GLY A 54 -13.25 1.44 9.54
CA GLY A 54 -13.17 0.13 10.19
C GLY A 54 -11.73 -0.30 10.52
N VAL A 55 -10.77 0.14 9.70
CA VAL A 55 -9.32 -0.10 9.90
C VAL A 55 -8.50 0.94 9.16
N LEU A 56 -7.34 1.28 9.72
CA LEU A 56 -6.34 2.15 9.12
C LEU A 56 -5.08 1.33 8.77
N VAL A 57 -4.76 1.21 7.49
CA VAL A 57 -3.45 0.68 7.07
C VAL A 57 -2.51 1.85 6.81
N THR A 58 -1.31 1.78 7.38
CA THR A 58 -0.31 2.84 7.23
C THR A 58 0.28 2.88 5.83
N GLY A 59 0.97 3.95 5.49
CA GLY A 59 1.89 3.93 4.38
C GLY A 59 3.07 2.99 4.62
N ASN A 60 3.97 2.95 3.64
CA ASN A 60 5.11 2.05 3.66
C ASN A 60 5.97 2.21 4.92
N VAL A 61 6.06 1.17 5.72
CA VAL A 61 7.04 1.05 6.80
C VAL A 61 8.15 0.13 6.31
N MET A 62 9.34 0.70 6.11
CA MET A 62 10.49 -0.04 5.59
C MET A 62 11.07 -0.96 6.66
N VAL A 63 11.26 -2.22 6.30
CA VAL A 63 11.82 -3.25 7.19
C VAL A 63 13.35 -3.19 7.26
N ASP A 64 13.97 -2.38 6.41
CA ASP A 64 15.42 -2.18 6.32
C ASP A 64 15.76 -0.74 5.94
N GLY A 65 16.35 0.02 6.85
CA GLY A 65 16.73 1.41 6.64
C GLY A 65 17.79 1.64 5.57
N ARG A 66 18.49 0.59 5.13
CA ARG A 66 19.41 0.67 3.98
C ARG A 66 18.65 0.85 2.66
N TYR A 67 17.39 0.41 2.60
CA TYR A 67 16.60 0.36 1.36
C TYR A 67 15.29 1.12 1.55
N LEU A 68 15.28 2.37 1.13
CA LEU A 68 14.09 3.22 1.14
C LEU A 68 13.50 3.31 -0.26
N GLY A 69 12.18 3.27 -0.36
CA GLY A 69 11.47 3.53 -1.62
C GLY A 69 11.59 5.00 -2.02
N GLU A 70 11.46 5.88 -1.04
CA GLU A 70 11.51 7.34 -1.21
C GLU A 70 11.97 8.03 0.08
N PRO A 71 12.49 9.27 0.01
CA PRO A 71 12.80 10.06 1.21
C PRO A 71 11.55 10.26 2.07
N GLY A 72 11.71 10.19 3.39
CA GLY A 72 10.61 10.34 4.34
C GLY A 72 9.79 9.07 4.60
N ASN A 73 10.23 7.91 4.10
CA ASN A 73 9.67 6.64 4.54
C ASN A 73 10.00 6.37 6.02
N VAL A 74 9.02 5.79 6.73
CA VAL A 74 9.23 5.30 8.09
C VAL A 74 9.99 3.99 8.04
N VAL A 75 10.90 3.77 9.02
CA VAL A 75 11.76 2.59 9.13
C VAL A 75 11.51 1.89 10.47
N LEU A 76 11.39 0.56 10.47
CA LEU A 76 11.23 -0.28 11.65
C LEU A 76 12.21 -1.47 11.61
N ASP A 77 13.49 -1.20 11.49
CA ASP A 77 14.55 -2.21 11.40
C ASP A 77 15.30 -2.46 12.71
N SER A 78 15.11 -1.58 13.70
CA SER A 78 15.71 -1.68 15.04
C SER A 78 14.70 -1.27 16.12
N ASP A 79 15.12 -1.37 17.38
CA ASP A 79 14.33 -0.92 18.55
C ASP A 79 14.54 0.54 18.91
N ASP A 80 15.45 1.24 18.22
CA ASP A 80 15.86 2.62 18.55
C ASP A 80 14.70 3.61 18.60
N HIS A 81 13.71 3.44 17.73
CA HIS A 81 12.54 4.32 17.62
C HIS A 81 11.24 3.69 18.15
N LEU A 82 11.32 2.57 18.88
CA LEU A 82 10.13 1.85 19.35
C LEU A 82 9.21 2.72 20.23
N ALA A 83 9.75 3.71 20.91
CA ALA A 83 8.96 4.67 21.70
C ALA A 83 8.03 5.52 20.82
N GLN A 84 8.48 5.97 19.65
CA GLN A 84 7.68 6.72 18.68
C GLN A 84 6.60 5.82 18.06
N PHE A 85 6.93 4.58 17.74
CA PHE A 85 5.95 3.59 17.26
C PHE A 85 4.89 3.29 18.31
N ARG A 86 5.23 3.22 19.60
CA ARG A 86 4.24 3.09 20.70
C ARG A 86 3.30 4.29 20.77
N LYS A 87 3.82 5.52 20.62
CA LYS A 87 2.97 6.72 20.54
C LYS A 87 2.02 6.66 19.35
N TRP A 88 2.50 6.17 18.21
CA TRP A 88 1.66 6.01 17.01
C TRP A 88 0.60 4.93 17.23
N ALA A 89 0.96 3.77 17.76
CA ALA A 89 0.02 2.70 18.08
C ALA A 89 -1.05 3.12 19.12
N ALA A 90 -0.68 3.97 20.10
CA ALA A 90 -1.59 4.46 21.14
C ALA A 90 -2.76 5.31 20.57
N VAL A 91 -2.66 5.82 19.35
CA VAL A 91 -3.78 6.46 18.63
C VAL A 91 -4.97 5.51 18.50
N ARG A 92 -4.72 4.22 18.29
CA ARG A 92 -5.73 3.16 18.24
C ARG A 92 -6.50 3.04 19.57
N GLU A 93 -5.79 2.99 20.68
CA GLU A 93 -6.40 2.82 22.01
C GLU A 93 -7.35 3.97 22.35
N LYS A 94 -6.95 5.18 22.00
CA LYS A 94 -7.72 6.40 22.22
C LYS A 94 -9.02 6.44 21.39
N ASN A 95 -9.00 5.89 20.17
CA ASN A 95 -10.07 6.06 19.20
C ASN A 95 -10.83 4.75 18.87
N GLY A 96 -10.40 3.60 19.39
CA GLY A 96 -11.04 2.30 19.18
C GLY A 96 -10.88 1.69 17.80
N VAL A 97 -10.07 2.28 16.90
CA VAL A 97 -9.91 1.82 15.52
C VAL A 97 -8.61 1.01 15.37
N PRO A 98 -8.63 -0.18 14.74
CA PRO A 98 -7.43 -0.94 14.43
C PRO A 98 -6.47 -0.16 13.51
N ILE A 99 -5.17 -0.22 13.82
CA ILE A 99 -4.11 0.33 12.97
C ILE A 99 -3.13 -0.81 12.64
N TRP A 100 -2.90 -1.04 11.34
CA TRP A 100 -1.96 -2.04 10.83
C TRP A 100 -0.81 -1.36 10.10
N LEU A 101 0.42 -1.77 10.39
CA LEU A 101 1.59 -1.30 9.66
C LEU A 101 1.73 -2.02 8.32
N GLN A 102 1.84 -1.30 7.21
CA GLN A 102 2.21 -1.93 5.94
C GLN A 102 3.73 -2.12 5.87
N LEU A 103 4.19 -3.35 6.08
CA LEU A 103 5.61 -3.71 6.00
C LEU A 103 6.05 -3.82 4.54
N ASN A 104 7.14 -3.14 4.19
CA ASN A 104 7.62 -3.06 2.83
C ASN A 104 9.15 -3.11 2.72
N HIS A 105 9.62 -3.60 1.58
CA HIS A 105 10.98 -3.46 1.09
C HIS A 105 10.91 -3.09 -0.39
N PRO A 106 11.59 -2.01 -0.85
CA PRO A 106 11.39 -1.47 -2.18
C PRO A 106 11.94 -2.39 -3.29
N GLY A 107 12.87 -3.29 -2.98
CA GLY A 107 13.55 -4.06 -4.02
C GLY A 107 14.24 -3.12 -5.02
N LYS A 108 13.99 -3.33 -6.31
CA LYS A 108 14.52 -2.47 -7.39
C LYS A 108 13.91 -1.07 -7.44
N GLN A 109 12.77 -0.84 -6.77
CA GLN A 109 12.03 0.44 -6.79
C GLN A 109 12.57 1.46 -5.79
N MET A 110 13.86 1.69 -5.82
CA MET A 110 14.58 2.64 -5.00
C MET A 110 15.05 3.82 -5.84
N TYR A 111 14.61 5.03 -5.50
CA TYR A 111 14.98 6.22 -6.25
C TYR A 111 16.50 6.45 -6.27
N ARG A 112 17.00 6.92 -7.41
CA ARG A 112 18.43 7.21 -7.63
C ARG A 112 19.01 8.24 -6.64
N SER A 113 18.16 9.10 -6.05
CA SER A 113 18.56 10.07 -5.03
C SER A 113 18.98 9.39 -3.72
N ILE A 114 18.55 8.17 -3.46
CA ILE A 114 19.00 7.37 -2.33
C ILE A 114 20.33 6.72 -2.72
N ASN A 115 21.39 7.01 -1.97
CA ASN A 115 22.75 6.62 -2.33
C ASN A 115 23.08 5.18 -1.91
N GLN A 116 22.29 4.21 -2.40
CA GLN A 116 22.46 2.79 -2.16
C GLN A 116 22.21 2.00 -3.45
N THR A 117 22.88 0.87 -3.64
CA THR A 117 22.56 -0.06 -4.73
C THR A 117 21.34 -0.89 -4.35
N PRO A 118 20.25 -0.81 -5.12
CA PRO A 118 19.06 -1.63 -4.84
C PRO A 118 19.36 -3.12 -5.04
N ILE A 119 18.58 -3.96 -4.36
CA ILE A 119 18.61 -5.41 -4.49
C ILE A 119 17.27 -5.92 -5.03
N ALA A 120 17.29 -7.00 -5.79
CA ALA A 120 16.10 -7.60 -6.38
C ALA A 120 16.31 -9.11 -6.58
N PRO A 121 15.26 -9.92 -6.81
CA PRO A 121 15.42 -11.35 -7.09
C PRO A 121 16.40 -11.63 -8.22
N SER A 122 16.37 -10.81 -9.28
CA SER A 122 17.32 -10.82 -10.40
C SER A 122 17.77 -9.40 -10.74
N ALA A 123 18.92 -9.26 -11.39
CA ALA A 123 19.50 -7.97 -11.76
C ALA A 123 18.77 -7.29 -12.94
N ILE A 124 17.44 -7.24 -12.91
CA ILE A 124 16.58 -6.68 -13.96
C ILE A 124 16.19 -5.25 -13.58
N PRO A 125 16.68 -4.24 -14.33
CA PRO A 125 16.35 -2.84 -14.03
C PRO A 125 14.88 -2.52 -14.35
N ILE A 126 14.39 -1.42 -13.76
CA ILE A 126 13.10 -0.84 -14.16
C ILE A 126 13.19 -0.39 -15.61
N SER A 127 12.19 -0.75 -16.40
CA SER A 127 12.08 -0.40 -17.83
C SER A 127 11.12 0.77 -18.07
N GLY A 128 11.08 1.22 -19.32
CA GLY A 128 10.13 2.26 -19.76
C GLY A 128 10.46 3.67 -19.26
N GLY A 129 9.44 4.52 -19.23
CA GLY A 129 9.59 5.95 -18.98
C GLY A 129 10.10 6.33 -17.59
N SER A 130 10.02 5.43 -16.62
CA SER A 130 10.49 5.65 -15.25
C SER A 130 11.94 5.27 -15.01
N ALA A 131 12.58 4.55 -15.96
CA ALA A 131 13.92 3.94 -15.78
C ALA A 131 14.99 4.91 -15.28
N SER A 132 14.99 6.16 -15.77
CA SER A 132 16.00 7.16 -15.39
C SER A 132 15.93 7.60 -13.92
N ALA A 133 14.81 7.37 -13.23
CA ALA A 133 14.63 7.74 -11.83
C ALA A 133 15.22 6.69 -10.88
N PHE A 134 15.55 5.49 -11.37
CA PHE A 134 15.97 4.35 -10.56
C PHE A 134 17.38 3.90 -10.93
N ARG A 135 18.05 3.22 -10.01
CA ARG A 135 19.34 2.55 -10.29
C ARG A 135 19.08 1.09 -10.68
N PRO A 136 19.92 0.49 -11.55
CA PRO A 136 19.89 -0.95 -11.75
C PRO A 136 20.12 -1.69 -10.43
N PRO A 137 19.33 -2.72 -10.12
CA PRO A 137 19.57 -3.54 -8.95
C PRO A 137 20.70 -4.53 -9.17
N ARG A 138 21.32 -5.00 -8.08
CA ARG A 138 22.06 -6.27 -8.10
C ARG A 138 21.12 -7.42 -7.74
N GLU A 139 21.43 -8.61 -8.22
CA GLU A 139 20.74 -9.82 -7.81
C GLU A 139 21.02 -10.14 -6.34
N MET A 140 19.98 -10.57 -5.63
CA MET A 140 20.07 -11.04 -4.25
C MET A 140 20.74 -12.42 -4.20
N THR A 141 21.72 -12.57 -3.32
CA THR A 141 22.19 -13.88 -2.91
C THR A 141 21.13 -14.55 -2.01
N VAL A 142 21.25 -15.86 -1.79
CA VAL A 142 20.39 -16.58 -0.82
C VAL A 142 20.54 -16.00 0.58
N PHE A 143 21.72 -15.46 0.93
CA PHE A 143 21.94 -14.76 2.18
C PHE A 143 21.10 -13.47 2.28
N ASP A 144 21.11 -12.63 1.22
CA ASP A 144 20.29 -11.41 1.16
C ASP A 144 18.78 -11.74 1.28
N ILE A 145 18.33 -12.84 0.65
CA ILE A 145 16.93 -13.27 0.71
C ILE A 145 16.54 -13.63 2.16
N LYS A 146 17.37 -14.43 2.83
CA LYS A 146 17.15 -14.80 4.23
C LYS A 146 17.21 -13.59 5.16
N GLU A 147 18.17 -12.68 4.95
CA GLU A 147 18.27 -11.43 5.72
C GLU A 147 17.00 -10.58 5.55
N ALA A 148 16.53 -10.39 4.31
CA ALA A 148 15.30 -9.63 4.05
C ALA A 148 14.07 -10.30 4.71
N ARG A 149 13.93 -11.62 4.62
CA ARG A 149 12.89 -12.39 5.32
C ARG A 149 12.92 -12.11 6.82
N ASP A 150 14.08 -12.23 7.44
CA ASP A 150 14.24 -12.09 8.89
C ASP A 150 13.94 -10.64 9.34
N LYS A 151 14.23 -9.64 8.49
CA LYS A 151 13.86 -8.24 8.73
C LYS A 151 12.35 -8.02 8.68
N PHE A 152 11.62 -8.63 7.75
CA PHE A 152 10.15 -8.59 7.75
C PHE A 152 9.57 -9.19 9.03
N ILE A 153 10.08 -10.34 9.46
CA ILE A 153 9.64 -11.03 10.68
C ILE A 153 9.93 -10.15 11.91
N ALA A 154 11.13 -9.61 12.02
CA ALA A 154 11.52 -8.75 13.13
C ALA A 154 10.70 -7.45 13.18
N ALA A 155 10.43 -6.82 12.04
CA ALA A 155 9.59 -5.63 11.97
C ALA A 155 8.15 -5.91 12.43
N GLY A 156 7.56 -7.05 12.03
CA GLY A 156 6.24 -7.44 12.52
C GLY A 156 6.18 -7.73 14.01
N LEU A 157 7.23 -8.33 14.57
CA LEU A 157 7.35 -8.55 16.01
C LEU A 157 7.44 -7.20 16.76
N ARG A 158 8.22 -6.25 16.25
CA ARG A 158 8.30 -4.89 16.79
C ARG A 158 6.96 -4.15 16.69
N ALA A 159 6.23 -4.32 15.58
CA ALA A 159 4.89 -3.75 15.44
C ALA A 159 3.94 -4.24 16.55
N LYS A 160 3.94 -5.54 16.82
CA LYS A 160 3.16 -6.12 17.94
C LYS A 160 3.61 -5.56 19.29
N ALA A 161 4.92 -5.51 19.55
CA ALA A 161 5.50 -4.97 20.77
C ALA A 161 5.24 -3.46 20.98
N ALA A 162 5.02 -2.73 19.90
CA ALA A 162 4.62 -1.33 19.94
C ALA A 162 3.11 -1.12 20.22
N GLY A 163 2.27 -2.16 20.09
CA GLY A 163 0.84 -2.09 20.36
C GLY A 163 -0.06 -1.97 19.11
N PHE A 164 0.48 -2.13 17.90
CA PHE A 164 -0.36 -2.27 16.71
C PHE A 164 -1.16 -3.57 16.74
N THR A 165 -2.33 -3.60 16.08
CA THR A 165 -3.20 -4.78 16.05
C THR A 165 -2.92 -5.72 14.90
N GLY A 166 -2.09 -5.32 13.97
CA GLY A 166 -1.73 -6.13 12.82
C GLY A 166 -0.68 -5.49 11.95
N VAL A 167 -0.30 -6.24 10.94
CA VAL A 167 0.55 -5.81 9.84
C VAL A 167 -0.05 -6.23 8.51
N GLN A 168 0.32 -5.51 7.44
CA GLN A 168 0.03 -5.90 6.07
C GLN A 168 1.35 -6.11 5.33
N LEU A 169 1.55 -7.31 4.76
CA LEU A 169 2.68 -7.60 3.88
C LEU A 169 2.42 -6.97 2.51
N HIS A 170 3.34 -6.15 2.04
CA HIS A 170 3.21 -5.48 0.75
C HIS A 170 3.75 -6.37 -0.37
N ALA A 171 2.87 -7.15 -1.00
CA ALA A 171 3.17 -8.04 -2.13
C ALA A 171 2.61 -7.50 -3.46
N ALA A 172 2.54 -6.19 -3.61
CA ALA A 172 1.97 -5.53 -4.77
C ALA A 172 2.88 -4.41 -5.31
N HIS A 173 2.46 -3.79 -6.41
CA HIS A 173 2.99 -2.55 -6.99
C HIS A 173 4.47 -2.61 -7.39
N GLY A 174 5.03 -3.80 -7.63
CA GLY A 174 6.42 -3.96 -8.04
C GLY A 174 7.45 -3.83 -6.91
N TYR A 175 7.04 -3.93 -5.64
CA TYR A 175 7.96 -4.01 -4.50
C TYR A 175 8.53 -5.42 -4.32
N LEU A 176 9.45 -5.63 -3.38
CA LEU A 176 10.28 -6.83 -3.32
C LEU A 176 9.49 -8.14 -3.36
N ILE A 177 8.42 -8.30 -2.57
CA ILE A 177 7.63 -9.53 -2.57
C ILE A 177 6.95 -9.73 -3.93
N ASN A 178 6.40 -8.68 -4.54
CA ASN A 178 5.83 -8.74 -5.89
C ASN A 178 6.90 -9.06 -6.95
N GLN A 179 8.13 -8.54 -6.80
CA GLN A 179 9.24 -8.87 -7.70
C GLN A 179 9.58 -10.37 -7.64
N PHE A 180 9.52 -11.02 -6.46
CA PHE A 180 9.69 -12.46 -6.37
C PHE A 180 8.58 -13.21 -7.09
N LEU A 181 7.32 -12.78 -6.96
CA LEU A 181 6.14 -13.40 -7.58
C LEU A 181 6.15 -13.27 -9.10
N SER A 182 6.64 -12.15 -9.65
CA SER A 182 6.59 -11.83 -11.08
C SER A 182 7.70 -12.53 -11.86
N PRO A 183 7.40 -13.38 -12.85
CA PRO A 183 8.43 -14.01 -13.67
C PRO A 183 9.22 -13.00 -14.51
N ALA A 184 8.62 -11.83 -14.83
CA ALA A 184 9.33 -10.75 -15.53
C ALA A 184 10.45 -10.10 -14.68
N ASP A 185 10.39 -10.22 -13.36
CA ASP A 185 11.34 -9.62 -12.42
C ASP A 185 12.20 -10.68 -11.70
N ASN A 186 11.75 -11.94 -11.71
CA ASN A 186 12.42 -13.07 -11.06
C ASN A 186 12.77 -14.16 -12.08
N GLN A 187 13.98 -14.10 -12.59
CA GLN A 187 14.55 -15.08 -13.52
C GLN A 187 15.57 -16.01 -12.85
N ARG A 188 15.44 -16.20 -11.53
CA ARG A 188 16.28 -17.12 -10.75
C ARG A 188 16.03 -18.56 -11.16
N THR A 189 17.09 -19.37 -11.04
CA THR A 189 17.05 -20.82 -11.31
C THR A 189 17.19 -21.68 -10.04
N ASP A 190 17.28 -21.03 -8.88
CA ASP A 190 17.28 -21.70 -7.58
C ASP A 190 15.86 -21.91 -7.03
N CYS A 191 15.74 -22.35 -5.76
CA CYS A 191 14.45 -22.61 -5.11
C CYS A 191 13.55 -21.38 -4.89
N TYR A 192 14.00 -20.16 -5.24
CA TYR A 192 13.22 -18.92 -5.17
C TYR A 192 12.76 -18.43 -6.54
N GLY A 193 13.01 -19.18 -7.64
CA GLY A 193 12.66 -18.81 -9.00
C GLY A 193 12.13 -19.97 -9.84
N GLY A 194 11.80 -19.70 -11.10
CA GLY A 194 11.20 -20.67 -12.01
C GLY A 194 9.68 -20.76 -11.87
N ASN A 195 9.15 -21.90 -11.44
CA ASN A 195 7.70 -22.07 -11.28
C ASN A 195 7.12 -21.18 -10.16
N LEU A 196 5.79 -21.03 -10.13
CA LEU A 196 5.12 -20.13 -9.19
C LEU A 196 5.34 -20.53 -7.73
N ASP A 197 5.36 -21.82 -7.40
CA ASP A 197 5.58 -22.28 -6.02
C ASP A 197 6.94 -21.84 -5.49
N ASN A 198 7.97 -21.89 -6.31
CA ASN A 198 9.28 -21.37 -5.96
C ASN A 198 9.28 -19.84 -5.85
N ARG A 199 8.61 -19.12 -6.77
CA ARG A 199 8.49 -17.66 -6.72
C ARG A 199 7.72 -17.20 -5.48
N MET A 200 6.76 -17.97 -4.99
CA MET A 200 5.99 -17.70 -3.77
C MET A 200 6.78 -18.00 -2.48
N ARG A 201 7.85 -18.77 -2.55
CA ARG A 201 8.61 -19.23 -1.37
C ARG A 201 8.99 -18.10 -0.43
N PHE A 202 9.48 -16.98 -0.96
CA PHE A 202 9.85 -15.83 -0.14
C PHE A 202 8.65 -15.29 0.65
N LEU A 203 7.49 -15.09 0.01
CA LEU A 203 6.25 -14.66 0.69
C LEU A 203 5.81 -15.66 1.75
N MET A 204 5.82 -16.96 1.45
CA MET A 204 5.42 -18.01 2.40
C MET A 204 6.34 -18.05 3.62
N GLU A 205 7.66 -17.98 3.41
CA GLU A 205 8.64 -17.98 4.50
C GLU A 205 8.50 -16.74 5.40
N VAL A 206 8.26 -15.56 4.81
CA VAL A 206 7.96 -14.33 5.57
C VAL A 206 6.69 -14.51 6.39
N TYR A 207 5.59 -14.96 5.78
CA TYR A 207 4.32 -15.14 6.45
C TYR A 207 4.42 -16.16 7.59
N GLN A 208 4.94 -17.36 7.32
CA GLN A 208 5.03 -18.44 8.28
C GLN A 208 5.93 -18.07 9.48
N GLY A 209 7.11 -17.49 9.19
CA GLY A 209 8.02 -17.04 10.24
C GLY A 209 7.43 -15.90 11.08
N LEU A 210 6.66 -14.99 10.44
CA LEU A 210 5.96 -13.93 11.15
C LEU A 210 4.84 -14.51 12.03
N ARG A 211 3.97 -15.38 11.48
CA ARG A 211 2.87 -16.02 12.21
C ARG A 211 3.36 -16.80 13.41
N GLU A 212 4.45 -17.54 13.26
CA GLU A 212 5.09 -18.26 14.38
C GLU A 212 5.48 -17.32 15.54
N LYS A 213 6.01 -16.14 15.21
CA LYS A 213 6.51 -15.18 16.22
C LYS A 213 5.42 -14.32 16.84
N VAL A 214 4.44 -13.88 16.05
CA VAL A 214 3.38 -12.99 16.56
C VAL A 214 2.17 -13.75 17.12
N GLY A 215 2.06 -15.05 16.85
CA GLY A 215 0.94 -15.89 17.32
C GLY A 215 -0.36 -15.70 16.50
N PRO A 216 -1.44 -16.44 16.87
CA PRO A 216 -2.67 -16.49 16.08
C PRO A 216 -3.52 -15.22 16.15
N ASP A 217 -3.50 -14.48 17.26
CA ASP A 217 -4.42 -13.37 17.51
C ASP A 217 -4.00 -12.05 16.84
N PHE A 218 -2.76 -11.96 16.34
CA PHE A 218 -2.24 -10.79 15.68
C PHE A 218 -2.56 -10.83 14.18
N THR A 219 -3.23 -9.80 13.66
CA THR A 219 -3.63 -9.78 12.25
C THR A 219 -2.43 -9.70 11.32
N ILE A 220 -2.36 -10.62 10.36
CA ILE A 220 -1.44 -10.54 9.22
C ILE A 220 -2.29 -10.46 7.95
N ALA A 221 -2.30 -9.30 7.33
CA ALA A 221 -2.95 -9.07 6.04
C ALA A 221 -1.94 -9.12 4.89
N LEU A 222 -2.42 -9.34 3.69
CA LEU A 222 -1.63 -9.31 2.46
C LEU A 222 -2.20 -8.25 1.51
N LYS A 223 -1.36 -7.44 0.89
CA LYS A 223 -1.72 -6.65 -0.28
C LYS A 223 -1.10 -7.26 -1.51
N LEU A 224 -1.94 -7.65 -2.49
CA LEU A 224 -1.54 -8.41 -3.66
C LEU A 224 -2.01 -7.72 -4.96
N ASN A 225 -1.21 -7.76 -6.01
CA ASN A 225 -1.65 -7.40 -7.34
C ASN A 225 -2.59 -8.48 -7.90
N ALA A 226 -3.71 -8.09 -8.50
CA ALA A 226 -4.48 -8.97 -9.37
C ALA A 226 -3.67 -9.34 -10.63
N SER A 227 -2.91 -8.37 -11.13
CA SER A 227 -1.99 -8.52 -12.26
C SER A 227 -0.97 -7.38 -12.25
N ASP A 228 0.21 -7.63 -12.81
CA ASP A 228 1.20 -6.58 -13.11
C ASP A 228 0.85 -5.81 -14.39
N PHE A 229 -0.13 -6.31 -15.18
CA PHE A 229 -0.51 -5.78 -16.49
C PHE A 229 0.68 -5.64 -17.44
N LYS A 230 1.64 -6.54 -17.31
CA LYS A 230 2.86 -6.63 -18.11
C LYS A 230 2.89 -8.00 -18.79
N GLU A 231 3.27 -8.02 -20.07
CA GLU A 231 3.51 -9.26 -20.79
C GLU A 231 4.57 -10.08 -20.04
N GLU A 232 4.35 -11.39 -19.92
CA GLU A 232 5.18 -12.30 -19.13
C GLU A 232 5.35 -11.90 -17.64
N GLY A 233 4.52 -11.01 -17.11
CA GLY A 233 4.50 -10.62 -15.70
C GLY A 233 3.62 -11.54 -14.84
N PHE A 234 3.43 -11.15 -13.59
CA PHE A 234 2.48 -11.79 -12.69
C PHE A 234 1.06 -11.57 -13.20
N GLY A 235 0.35 -12.65 -13.51
CA GLY A 235 -0.99 -12.63 -14.08
C GLY A 235 -2.08 -13.02 -13.08
N PHE A 236 -3.35 -12.96 -13.53
CA PHE A 236 -4.50 -13.23 -12.65
C PHE A 236 -4.57 -14.71 -12.23
N GLU A 237 -4.16 -15.65 -13.07
CA GLU A 237 -4.10 -17.07 -12.69
C GLU A 237 -3.04 -17.32 -11.60
N ASP A 238 -1.89 -16.65 -11.68
CA ASP A 238 -0.89 -16.66 -10.60
C ASP A 238 -1.49 -16.06 -9.31
N CYS A 239 -2.24 -14.96 -9.42
CA CYS A 239 -2.92 -14.33 -8.29
C CYS A 239 -3.90 -15.28 -7.60
N LYS A 240 -4.73 -16.00 -8.36
CA LYS A 240 -5.65 -17.03 -7.81
C LYS A 240 -4.91 -18.11 -7.01
N HIS A 241 -3.79 -18.60 -7.55
CA HIS A 241 -2.97 -19.60 -6.87
C HIS A 241 -2.36 -19.06 -5.57
N VAL A 242 -1.83 -17.84 -5.60
CA VAL A 242 -1.31 -17.15 -4.39
C VAL A 242 -2.41 -16.98 -3.34
N VAL A 243 -3.60 -16.48 -3.74
CA VAL A 243 -4.74 -16.29 -2.82
C VAL A 243 -5.14 -17.59 -2.16
N LYS A 244 -5.29 -18.67 -2.96
CA LYS A 244 -5.63 -19.98 -2.42
C LYS A 244 -4.59 -20.49 -1.43
N THR A 245 -3.31 -20.48 -1.82
CA THR A 245 -2.21 -20.95 -0.96
C THR A 245 -2.12 -20.14 0.34
N MET A 246 -2.21 -18.80 0.26
CA MET A 246 -2.16 -17.97 1.46
C MET A 246 -3.38 -18.16 2.36
N SER A 247 -4.54 -18.43 1.78
CA SER A 247 -5.76 -18.78 2.52
C SER A 247 -5.61 -20.11 3.25
N ASP A 248 -5.07 -21.13 2.59
CA ASP A 248 -4.81 -22.44 3.18
C ASP A 248 -3.76 -22.36 4.31
N LEU A 249 -2.84 -21.40 4.24
CA LEU A 249 -1.87 -21.10 5.29
C LEU A 249 -2.45 -20.29 6.46
N GLY A 250 -3.67 -19.74 6.34
CA GLY A 250 -4.37 -19.00 7.39
C GLY A 250 -4.05 -17.51 7.46
N ILE A 251 -3.88 -16.84 6.31
CA ILE A 251 -3.82 -15.37 6.25
C ILE A 251 -5.16 -14.77 6.73
N ASP A 252 -5.16 -13.59 7.36
CA ASP A 252 -6.37 -13.05 7.97
C ASP A 252 -7.21 -12.18 7.02
N LEU A 253 -6.57 -11.55 6.01
CA LEU A 253 -7.24 -10.67 5.05
C LEU A 253 -6.35 -10.44 3.84
N ILE A 254 -6.96 -10.31 2.64
CA ILE A 254 -6.23 -10.00 1.40
C ILE A 254 -6.83 -8.75 0.74
N GLU A 255 -5.98 -7.73 0.53
CA GLU A 255 -6.32 -6.51 -0.22
C GLU A 255 -5.86 -6.67 -1.67
N ILE A 256 -6.81 -6.55 -2.62
CA ILE A 256 -6.54 -6.65 -4.06
C ILE A 256 -6.34 -5.27 -4.66
N SER A 257 -5.23 -5.15 -5.39
CA SER A 257 -4.81 -3.96 -6.13
C SER A 257 -4.17 -4.39 -7.46
N GLY A 258 -3.43 -3.51 -8.15
CA GLY A 258 -2.73 -3.89 -9.38
C GLY A 258 -1.83 -2.80 -9.94
N GLY A 259 -1.01 -3.21 -10.92
CA GLY A 259 -0.03 -2.34 -11.56
C GLY A 259 1.24 -2.12 -10.76
N ASN A 260 2.19 -1.43 -11.38
CA ASN A 260 3.47 -1.03 -10.79
C ASN A 260 4.00 0.26 -11.44
N TYR A 261 5.23 0.68 -11.16
CA TYR A 261 5.82 1.88 -11.77
C TYR A 261 6.12 1.74 -13.27
N GLU A 262 6.23 0.52 -13.80
CA GLU A 262 6.44 0.26 -15.24
C GLU A 262 5.10 0.27 -15.99
N THR A 263 4.05 -0.27 -15.37
CA THR A 263 2.66 -0.36 -15.89
C THR A 263 1.68 0.25 -14.89
N PRO A 264 1.69 1.57 -14.72
CA PRO A 264 0.81 2.22 -13.76
C PRO A 264 -0.65 2.16 -14.25
N VAL A 265 -1.52 1.53 -13.47
CA VAL A 265 -2.96 1.41 -13.72
C VAL A 265 -3.73 2.65 -13.23
N PHE A 266 -3.03 3.70 -12.83
CA PHE A 266 -3.59 4.95 -12.31
C PHE A 266 -3.97 5.90 -13.46
N GLY A 267 -4.93 5.53 -14.32
CA GLY A 267 -5.29 6.35 -15.47
C GLY A 267 -6.68 6.06 -16.03
N SER A 268 -7.00 6.75 -17.10
CA SER A 268 -8.31 6.94 -17.71
C SER A 268 -9.13 5.69 -18.04
N GLU A 269 -8.53 4.52 -18.14
CA GLU A 269 -9.25 3.27 -18.48
C GLU A 269 -10.09 2.75 -17.31
N TYR A 270 -9.77 3.15 -16.08
CA TYR A 270 -10.49 2.76 -14.84
C TYR A 270 -11.27 3.93 -14.22
N GLU A 271 -11.42 5.06 -14.92
CA GLU A 271 -12.14 6.24 -14.41
C GLU A 271 -13.65 6.01 -14.30
N ASN A 272 -14.20 5.01 -14.99
CA ASN A 272 -15.65 4.77 -15.08
C ASN A 272 -16.15 3.60 -14.20
N GLY A 273 -15.32 3.02 -13.35
CA GLY A 273 -15.75 1.91 -12.51
C GLY A 273 -14.66 1.42 -11.55
N ALA A 274 -15.06 0.58 -10.60
CA ALA A 274 -14.17 -0.06 -9.65
C ALA A 274 -13.36 -1.17 -10.34
N GLY A 275 -12.30 -0.80 -11.05
CA GLY A 275 -11.57 -1.67 -11.98
C GLY A 275 -11.01 -2.96 -11.37
N PHE A 276 -10.85 -3.03 -10.04
CA PHE A 276 -10.41 -4.25 -9.34
C PHE A 276 -11.55 -5.06 -8.72
N VAL A 277 -12.81 -4.59 -8.77
CA VAL A 277 -13.96 -5.30 -8.20
C VAL A 277 -14.16 -6.65 -8.86
N THR A 278 -14.09 -6.72 -10.20
CA THR A 278 -14.25 -8.00 -10.93
C THR A 278 -13.21 -9.03 -10.49
N TYR A 279 -11.95 -8.61 -10.32
CA TYR A 279 -10.91 -9.50 -9.80
C TYR A 279 -11.17 -9.89 -8.36
N ALA A 280 -11.55 -8.94 -7.50
CA ALA A 280 -11.83 -9.20 -6.09
C ALA A 280 -13.01 -10.17 -5.90
N LEU A 281 -14.08 -10.04 -6.68
CA LEU A 281 -15.23 -10.96 -6.67
C LEU A 281 -14.82 -12.37 -7.08
N ALA A 282 -14.11 -12.51 -8.21
CA ALA A 282 -13.61 -13.81 -8.66
C ALA A 282 -12.65 -14.49 -7.65
N LEU A 283 -11.97 -13.70 -6.81
CA LEU A 283 -11.12 -14.23 -5.74
C LEU A 283 -11.91 -14.54 -4.48
N ALA A 284 -12.95 -13.78 -4.15
CA ALA A 284 -13.83 -14.04 -3.01
C ALA A 284 -14.53 -15.39 -3.12
N ASP A 285 -14.86 -15.83 -4.32
CA ASP A 285 -15.43 -17.15 -4.58
C ASP A 285 -14.45 -18.33 -4.33
N LEU A 286 -13.15 -18.04 -4.23
CA LEU A 286 -12.11 -19.06 -4.08
C LEU A 286 -11.64 -19.26 -2.62
N THR A 287 -12.08 -18.41 -1.70
CA THR A 287 -11.53 -18.39 -0.34
C THR A 287 -12.55 -17.96 0.71
N PHE A 288 -12.37 -18.42 1.95
CA PHE A 288 -13.08 -17.91 3.13
C PHE A 288 -12.41 -16.70 3.77
N VAL A 289 -11.21 -16.33 3.32
CA VAL A 289 -10.49 -15.17 3.81
C VAL A 289 -11.13 -13.90 3.26
N PRO A 290 -11.39 -12.88 4.10
CA PRO A 290 -11.97 -11.63 3.65
C PRO A 290 -11.13 -10.96 2.55
N ILE A 291 -11.80 -10.59 1.45
CA ILE A 291 -11.20 -9.88 0.31
C ILE A 291 -11.59 -8.41 0.35
N VAL A 292 -10.58 -7.53 0.27
CA VAL A 292 -10.76 -6.08 0.12
C VAL A 292 -10.55 -5.71 -1.34
N SER A 293 -11.53 -5.04 -1.95
CA SER A 293 -11.33 -4.42 -3.27
C SER A 293 -10.88 -2.98 -3.12
N THR A 294 -9.73 -2.63 -3.68
CA THR A 294 -9.16 -1.29 -3.55
C THR A 294 -9.08 -0.56 -4.88
N GLY A 295 -9.65 0.66 -4.89
CA GLY A 295 -9.54 1.60 -6.01
C GLY A 295 -10.75 1.63 -6.93
N GLY A 296 -10.91 2.77 -7.63
CA GLY A 296 -11.94 2.96 -8.65
C GLY A 296 -13.31 3.42 -8.14
N PHE A 297 -13.68 3.17 -6.90
CA PHE A 297 -14.98 3.59 -6.35
C PHE A 297 -15.19 5.11 -6.40
N ARG A 298 -16.36 5.52 -6.87
CA ARG A 298 -16.78 6.93 -6.98
C ARG A 298 -18.10 7.23 -6.28
N THR A 299 -18.94 6.23 -6.05
CA THR A 299 -20.24 6.36 -5.38
C THR A 299 -20.39 5.34 -4.27
N VAL A 300 -21.24 5.66 -3.31
CA VAL A 300 -21.63 4.70 -2.26
C VAL A 300 -22.38 3.51 -2.86
N THR A 301 -23.22 3.74 -3.86
CA THR A 301 -23.95 2.67 -4.56
C THR A 301 -22.99 1.60 -5.10
N GLN A 302 -21.90 2.00 -5.78
CA GLN A 302 -20.88 1.05 -6.25
C GLN A 302 -20.24 0.25 -5.10
N MET A 303 -20.03 0.88 -3.95
CA MET A 303 -19.46 0.22 -2.78
C MET A 303 -20.44 -0.80 -2.17
N GLU A 304 -21.72 -0.41 -2.02
CA GLU A 304 -22.76 -1.31 -1.51
C GLU A 304 -23.01 -2.50 -2.42
N GLU A 305 -23.02 -2.28 -3.75
CA GLU A 305 -23.13 -3.34 -4.75
C GLU A 305 -21.96 -4.33 -4.62
N ALA A 306 -20.72 -3.85 -4.56
CA ALA A 306 -19.55 -4.71 -4.40
C ALA A 306 -19.61 -5.57 -3.12
N ILE A 307 -20.11 -5.03 -2.00
CA ILE A 307 -20.31 -5.81 -0.76
C ILE A 307 -21.43 -6.85 -0.94
N LYS A 308 -22.56 -6.48 -1.57
CA LYS A 308 -23.67 -7.41 -1.84
C LYS A 308 -23.25 -8.56 -2.75
N ASP A 309 -22.36 -8.27 -3.69
CA ASP A 309 -21.86 -9.24 -4.66
C ASP A 309 -20.75 -10.16 -4.07
N GLY A 310 -20.25 -9.91 -2.85
CA GLY A 310 -19.33 -10.82 -2.16
C GLY A 310 -17.99 -10.24 -1.73
N VAL A 311 -17.63 -9.00 -2.09
CA VAL A 311 -16.45 -8.34 -1.54
C VAL A 311 -16.65 -8.09 -0.05
N SER A 312 -15.62 -8.32 0.77
CA SER A 312 -15.75 -8.20 2.22
C SER A 312 -15.58 -6.76 2.73
N MET A 313 -14.71 -5.96 2.11
CA MET A 313 -14.45 -4.55 2.48
C MET A 313 -14.12 -3.70 1.26
N ILE A 314 -14.34 -2.40 1.40
CA ILE A 314 -14.04 -1.38 0.38
C ILE A 314 -12.77 -0.63 0.76
N GLY A 315 -11.71 -0.83 -0.04
CA GLY A 315 -10.43 -0.16 0.11
C GLY A 315 -10.41 1.20 -0.57
N LEU A 316 -10.19 2.24 0.21
CA LEU A 316 -10.10 3.61 -0.26
C LEU A 316 -8.80 4.27 0.23
N ALA A 317 -8.11 4.96 -0.68
CA ALA A 317 -6.90 5.73 -0.39
C ALA A 317 -7.17 7.24 -0.56
N ARG A 318 -7.07 7.73 -1.79
CA ARG A 318 -7.26 9.15 -2.15
C ARG A 318 -8.58 9.77 -1.65
N PRO A 319 -9.73 9.06 -1.69
CA PRO A 319 -10.98 9.59 -1.15
C PRO A 319 -10.89 9.96 0.33
N PHE A 320 -10.21 9.18 1.17
CA PHE A 320 -10.05 9.49 2.59
C PHE A 320 -9.08 10.64 2.89
N VAL A 321 -8.29 11.07 1.92
CA VAL A 321 -7.54 12.33 2.03
C VAL A 321 -8.43 13.53 1.71
N LEU A 322 -9.25 13.44 0.65
CA LEU A 322 -10.04 14.57 0.16
C LEU A 322 -11.38 14.73 0.87
N ARG A 323 -11.94 13.65 1.36
CA ARG A 323 -13.19 13.61 2.14
C ARG A 323 -13.01 12.68 3.35
N PRO A 324 -12.25 13.08 4.36
CA PRO A 324 -12.01 12.24 5.54
C PRO A 324 -13.31 11.84 6.26
N SER A 325 -14.32 12.71 6.25
CA SER A 325 -15.64 12.50 6.87
C SER A 325 -16.54 11.49 6.15
N LEU A 326 -16.08 10.86 5.07
CA LEU A 326 -16.90 9.97 4.22
C LEU A 326 -17.76 8.98 5.00
N VAL A 327 -17.18 8.30 6.01
CA VAL A 327 -17.92 7.29 6.80
C VAL A 327 -19.03 7.96 7.63
N ASN A 328 -18.74 9.10 8.25
CA ASN A 328 -19.70 9.87 9.01
C ASN A 328 -20.80 10.47 8.10
N ASP A 329 -20.41 10.97 6.93
CA ASP A 329 -21.36 11.48 5.93
C ASP A 329 -22.29 10.35 5.46
N TYR A 330 -21.74 9.17 5.13
CA TYR A 330 -22.55 8.01 4.79
C TYR A 330 -23.50 7.61 5.92
N ARG A 331 -23.02 7.65 7.17
CA ARG A 331 -23.85 7.34 8.36
C ARG A 331 -25.03 8.29 8.51
N GLN A 332 -24.86 9.56 8.14
CA GLN A 332 -25.89 10.60 8.26
C GLN A 332 -26.79 10.68 7.04
N VAL A 333 -26.21 10.86 5.85
CA VAL A 333 -26.93 11.19 4.61
C VAL A 333 -27.23 9.97 3.75
N GLY A 334 -26.37 8.97 3.74
CA GLY A 334 -26.51 7.73 2.96
C GLY A 334 -25.83 7.79 1.60
N ASP A 335 -26.15 8.71 0.72
CA ASP A 335 -25.49 8.83 -0.59
C ASP A 335 -24.37 9.87 -0.57
N VAL A 336 -23.18 9.45 -1.02
CA VAL A 336 -21.99 10.28 -1.07
C VAL A 336 -21.24 10.03 -2.36
N GLN A 337 -21.01 11.09 -3.12
CA GLN A 337 -20.15 11.05 -4.30
C GLN A 337 -18.71 11.42 -3.94
N LEU A 338 -17.77 10.69 -4.53
CA LEU A 338 -16.34 10.90 -4.34
C LEU A 338 -15.71 11.56 -5.56
N THR A 339 -15.04 12.67 -5.33
CA THR A 339 -14.31 13.40 -6.38
C THR A 339 -12.81 13.27 -6.15
N THR A 340 -12.10 12.82 -7.18
CA THR A 340 -10.63 12.83 -7.20
C THR A 340 -10.21 13.74 -8.36
N PRO A 341 -9.81 15.00 -8.09
CA PRO A 341 -9.51 15.96 -9.15
C PRO A 341 -8.27 15.51 -9.95
N ARG A 342 -8.33 15.64 -11.26
CA ARG A 342 -7.14 15.57 -12.11
C ARG A 342 -6.49 16.93 -12.13
N LEU A 343 -5.24 16.99 -11.65
CA LEU A 343 -4.48 18.24 -11.66
C LEU A 343 -3.95 18.53 -13.07
N THR A 344 -3.86 19.81 -13.39
CA THR A 344 -3.32 20.28 -14.67
C THR A 344 -2.44 21.52 -14.48
N THR A 345 -1.37 21.59 -15.23
CA THR A 345 -0.53 22.78 -15.39
C THR A 345 -1.07 23.73 -16.46
N GLY A 346 -2.10 23.30 -17.22
CA GLY A 346 -2.57 23.95 -18.45
C GLY A 346 -1.71 23.64 -19.68
N LEU A 347 -0.66 22.81 -19.51
CA LEU A 347 0.26 22.40 -20.58
C LEU A 347 0.14 20.88 -20.79
N PRO A 348 -0.61 20.39 -21.81
CA PRO A 348 -0.89 18.95 -21.96
C PRO A 348 0.34 18.05 -22.04
N LYS A 349 1.44 18.51 -22.65
CA LYS A 349 2.69 17.76 -22.74
C LYS A 349 3.33 17.59 -21.34
N LEU A 350 3.28 18.62 -20.50
CA LEU A 350 3.80 18.58 -19.15
C LEU A 350 2.93 17.70 -18.24
N ASP A 351 1.60 17.85 -18.37
CA ASP A 351 0.64 17.04 -17.61
C ASP A 351 0.80 15.55 -17.93
N LYS A 352 1.03 15.19 -19.20
CA LYS A 352 1.31 13.82 -19.62
C LYS A 352 2.62 13.29 -19.03
N ALA A 353 3.66 14.12 -18.97
CA ALA A 353 4.99 13.73 -18.52
C ALA A 353 5.09 13.63 -16.99
N LEU A 354 4.46 14.55 -16.24
CA LEU A 354 4.64 14.74 -14.82
C LEU A 354 3.38 14.44 -13.97
N GLY A 355 2.24 14.14 -14.62
CA GLY A 355 0.95 13.95 -13.94
C GLY A 355 1.00 12.99 -12.73
N PRO A 356 1.61 11.81 -12.83
CA PRO A 356 1.74 10.90 -11.69
C PRO A 356 2.48 11.51 -10.50
N ILE A 357 3.58 12.22 -10.75
CA ILE A 357 4.38 12.88 -9.69
C ILE A 357 3.58 14.00 -9.03
N ILE A 358 2.95 14.84 -9.85
CA ILE A 358 2.10 15.95 -9.40
C ILE A 358 0.96 15.39 -8.53
N GLY A 359 0.35 14.27 -8.94
CA GLY A 359 -0.69 13.60 -8.19
C GLY A 359 -0.22 13.15 -6.81
N VAL A 360 0.93 12.49 -6.72
CA VAL A 360 1.51 12.07 -5.44
C VAL A 360 1.75 13.27 -4.54
N SER A 361 2.48 14.29 -5.02
CA SER A 361 2.78 15.49 -4.24
C SER A 361 1.54 16.27 -3.77
N TYR A 362 0.46 16.24 -4.55
CA TYR A 362 -0.82 16.83 -4.14
C TYR A 362 -1.38 16.14 -2.90
N TYR A 363 -1.47 14.80 -2.91
CA TYR A 363 -2.02 14.07 -1.78
C TYR A 363 -1.12 14.13 -0.55
N GLU A 364 0.21 14.10 -0.71
CA GLU A 364 1.17 14.31 0.39
C GLU A 364 0.99 15.70 1.03
N ALA A 365 0.82 16.75 0.21
CA ALA A 365 0.57 18.10 0.72
C ALA A 365 -0.74 18.21 1.49
N GLN A 366 -1.83 17.53 1.02
CA GLN A 366 -3.10 17.48 1.74
C GLN A 366 -2.94 16.74 3.07
N MET A 367 -2.28 15.57 3.08
CA MET A 367 -2.03 14.79 4.31
C MET A 367 -1.22 15.59 5.34
N LYS A 368 -0.18 16.29 4.89
CA LYS A 368 0.60 17.20 5.73
C LYS A 368 -0.24 18.38 6.25
N GLY A 369 -1.20 18.84 5.46
CA GLY A 369 -2.19 19.85 5.88
C GLY A 369 -3.10 19.31 6.98
N LEU A 370 -3.67 18.13 6.77
CA LEU A 370 -4.54 17.44 7.75
C LEU A 370 -3.82 17.17 9.08
N ALA A 371 -2.56 16.74 9.04
CA ALA A 371 -1.72 16.57 10.23
C ALA A 371 -1.63 17.84 11.08
N LYS A 372 -1.69 19.02 10.43
CA LYS A 372 -1.60 20.35 11.07
C LYS A 372 -2.98 20.98 11.33
N GLY A 373 -4.05 20.18 11.27
CA GLY A 373 -5.42 20.65 11.51
C GLY A 373 -5.99 21.56 10.42
N ARG A 374 -5.37 21.58 9.21
CA ARG A 374 -5.89 22.37 8.08
C ARG A 374 -6.98 21.59 7.35
N SER A 375 -7.95 22.33 6.82
CA SER A 375 -8.96 21.74 5.94
C SER A 375 -8.37 21.38 4.57
N VAL A 376 -8.97 20.36 3.95
CA VAL A 376 -8.61 19.92 2.59
C VAL A 376 -8.95 20.99 1.57
N THR A 377 -8.04 21.22 0.63
CA THR A 377 -8.25 22.14 -0.49
C THR A 377 -8.33 21.37 -1.79
N ILE A 378 -9.55 21.25 -2.34
CA ILE A 378 -9.74 20.63 -3.65
C ILE A 378 -9.33 21.62 -4.73
N SER A 379 -8.28 21.31 -5.48
CA SER A 379 -7.73 22.14 -6.54
C SER A 379 -7.44 21.31 -7.78
N ARG A 380 -7.56 21.92 -8.95
CA ARG A 380 -7.08 21.37 -10.22
C ARG A 380 -5.75 21.99 -10.67
N ASN A 381 -5.26 23.02 -9.96
CA ASN A 381 -4.00 23.70 -10.29
C ASN A 381 -2.81 22.84 -9.83
N ALA A 382 -1.98 22.40 -10.77
CA ALA A 382 -0.81 21.58 -10.54
C ALA A 382 0.44 22.36 -10.10
N TRP A 383 0.53 23.65 -10.40
CA TRP A 383 1.75 24.42 -10.22
C TRP A 383 2.31 24.48 -8.79
N PRO A 384 1.49 24.67 -7.72
CA PRO A 384 2.01 24.68 -6.35
C PRO A 384 2.69 23.37 -5.97
N TYR A 385 2.12 22.24 -6.40
CA TYR A 385 2.59 20.90 -6.07
C TYR A 385 3.83 20.53 -6.89
N LEU A 386 3.90 20.97 -8.14
CA LEU A 386 5.06 20.83 -8.99
C LEU A 386 6.27 21.59 -8.40
N LEU A 387 6.05 22.84 -7.95
CA LEU A 387 7.08 23.63 -7.28
C LEU A 387 7.54 22.98 -5.97
N GLN A 388 6.63 22.42 -5.20
CA GLN A 388 6.93 21.67 -3.98
C GLN A 388 7.80 20.44 -4.29
N THR A 389 7.47 19.68 -5.33
CA THR A 389 8.26 18.52 -5.79
C THR A 389 9.68 18.94 -6.17
N VAL A 390 9.81 20.03 -6.93
CA VAL A 390 11.14 20.56 -7.30
C VAL A 390 11.94 20.99 -6.09
N LYS A 391 11.29 21.63 -5.12
CA LYS A 391 11.95 22.04 -3.87
C LYS A 391 12.41 20.85 -3.04
N ALA A 392 11.63 19.76 -3.01
CA ALA A 392 11.92 18.57 -2.20
C ALA A 392 12.96 17.66 -2.86
N HIS A 393 12.91 17.51 -4.19
CA HIS A 393 13.68 16.50 -4.93
C HIS A 393 14.64 17.09 -5.99
N GLY A 394 14.73 18.43 -6.08
CA GLY A 394 15.54 19.14 -7.08
C GLY A 394 14.96 19.06 -8.50
N LEU A 395 15.60 19.75 -9.45
CA LEU A 395 15.20 19.77 -10.86
C LEU A 395 15.28 18.37 -11.54
N SER A 396 16.00 17.44 -10.97
CA SER A 396 16.06 16.05 -11.45
C SER A 396 14.69 15.33 -11.40
N ALA A 397 13.78 15.75 -10.51
CA ALA A 397 12.41 15.27 -10.45
C ALA A 397 11.57 15.68 -11.67
N LEU A 398 11.96 16.71 -12.39
CA LEU A 398 11.27 17.20 -13.59
C LEU A 398 11.74 16.54 -14.89
N LYS A 399 12.75 15.67 -14.85
CA LYS A 399 13.13 14.95 -16.07
C LYS A 399 11.96 14.09 -16.52
N PRO A 400 11.49 14.25 -17.79
CA PRO A 400 10.35 13.52 -18.30
C PRO A 400 10.57 12.04 -18.08
N ARG A 401 9.59 11.36 -17.49
CA ARG A 401 9.60 9.90 -17.31
C ARG A 401 9.26 9.15 -18.61
N ARG A 402 9.31 9.85 -19.78
CA ARG A 402 9.03 9.27 -21.09
C ARG A 402 9.99 9.81 -22.16
N LYS A 403 10.68 8.92 -22.80
CA LYS A 403 10.81 8.95 -24.27
C LYS A 403 9.89 7.89 -24.85
#